data_5828ff6b6a0241aad7f71e7a4faf7aaa
#
_entry.id   5828ff6b6a0241aad7f71e7a4faf7aaa
#
_cell.length_a   1.000
_cell.length_b   1.000
_cell.length_c   1.000
_cell.angle_alpha   90.00
_cell.angle_beta   90.00
_cell.angle_gamma   90.00
#
_symmetry.space_group_name_H-M   'P 1'
#
loop_
_entity.id
_entity.type
_entity.pdbx_description
1 polymer ?
#
loop_
_entity_poly.entity_id
_entity_poly.type
_entity_poly.pdbx_seq_one_letter_code
_entity_poly.pdbx_strand_id
1 'polypeptide(L)'
;MITVIDRTLSVLRNPSSPAALSRLADAILASGADVLEICEENYRILSQEKTDGRFLLRLERGSSPASFPGIKRFVSTGSAAGNVVMSEEYIVKNLDLLLSGTVPAVLRPVRLSLSTPTLDCSPALLFSAIRKTFLGHIEFAPHGDSGVATSLCAEWALTDGNMPVTTVSGVGGYASLSDLTVFLRSIRRRRPAEEQLPAQELLARLSEAFPQENVARAEMKVSPSSSIHILKFRLEQLGFGNSPAKLKTLSSKIRAGHRSPSPYLDGEAIYAVSRQID
;
A
#
# COMPACT_ATOMS: atom_id res chain seq x y z
N MET A 1 6.17 6.83 -13.95
CA MET A 1 6.18 7.39 -12.56
C MET A 1 5.14 6.65 -11.76
N ILE A 2 5.45 6.28 -10.52
CA ILE A 2 4.54 5.54 -9.64
C ILE A 2 3.66 6.55 -8.91
N THR A 3 2.35 6.33 -8.94
CA THR A 3 1.33 7.13 -8.23
C THR A 3 0.94 6.40 -6.97
N VAL A 4 1.28 6.94 -5.80
CA VAL A 4 0.93 6.36 -4.50
C VAL A 4 -0.43 6.89 -4.05
N ILE A 5 -1.38 5.99 -3.79
CA ILE A 5 -2.69 6.31 -3.24
C ILE A 5 -2.67 6.02 -1.75
N ASP A 6 -3.01 7.01 -0.92
CA ASP A 6 -3.23 6.77 0.50
C ASP A 6 -4.71 6.74 0.82
N ARG A 7 -5.16 5.71 1.54
CA ARG A 7 -6.56 5.50 1.89
C ARG A 7 -6.87 5.62 3.39
N THR A 8 -5.97 6.19 4.18
CA THR A 8 -6.18 6.36 5.63
C THR A 8 -7.52 7.04 5.94
N LEU A 9 -7.83 8.12 5.19
CA LEU A 9 -9.05 8.89 5.38
C LEU A 9 -10.33 8.20 4.85
N SER A 10 -10.21 7.05 4.20
CA SER A 10 -11.35 6.21 3.85
C SER A 10 -11.53 5.00 4.77
N VAL A 11 -10.47 4.60 5.46
CA VAL A 11 -10.49 3.49 6.43
C VAL A 11 -10.96 3.98 7.80
N LEU A 12 -10.45 5.15 8.24
CA LEU A 12 -10.74 5.71 9.55
C LEU A 12 -11.98 6.62 9.52
N ARG A 13 -12.76 6.56 10.57
CA ARG A 13 -14.02 7.29 10.76
C ARG A 13 -13.98 8.10 12.05
N ASN A 14 -14.89 9.06 12.19
CA ASN A 14 -15.06 9.87 13.39
C ASN A 14 -13.78 10.63 13.80
N PRO A 15 -13.26 11.56 12.99
CA PRO A 15 -12.11 12.37 13.36
C PRO A 15 -12.43 13.27 14.56
N SER A 16 -11.43 13.56 15.38
CA SER A 16 -11.54 14.39 16.59
C SER A 16 -12.04 15.81 16.28
N SER A 17 -11.66 16.36 15.13
CA SER A 17 -12.10 17.66 14.64
C SER A 17 -11.82 17.85 13.14
N PRO A 18 -12.54 18.78 12.47
CA PRO A 18 -12.25 19.14 11.08
C PRO A 18 -10.82 19.64 10.86
N ALA A 19 -10.31 20.43 11.81
CA ALA A 19 -8.96 20.99 11.73
C ALA A 19 -7.88 19.88 11.84
N ALA A 20 -8.05 18.90 12.73
CA ALA A 20 -7.13 17.76 12.85
C ALA A 20 -7.15 16.88 11.60
N LEU A 21 -8.33 16.61 11.05
CA LEU A 21 -8.49 15.87 9.78
C LEU A 21 -7.78 16.59 8.63
N SER A 22 -7.94 17.90 8.52
CA SER A 22 -7.28 18.73 7.50
C SER A 22 -5.76 18.69 7.61
N ARG A 23 -5.21 18.84 8.83
CA ARG A 23 -3.76 18.75 9.06
C ARG A 23 -3.21 17.36 8.72
N LEU A 24 -3.96 16.30 9.04
CA LEU A 24 -3.56 14.94 8.65
C LEU A 24 -3.56 14.76 7.14
N ALA A 25 -4.58 15.26 6.43
CA ALA A 25 -4.63 15.19 4.97
C ALA A 25 -3.41 15.87 4.32
N ASP A 26 -3.05 17.09 4.79
CA ASP A 26 -1.87 17.81 4.32
C ASP A 26 -0.57 17.03 4.64
N ALA A 27 -0.47 16.46 5.85
CA ALA A 27 0.66 15.66 6.27
C ALA A 27 0.86 14.39 5.44
N ILE A 28 -0.22 13.70 5.08
CA ILE A 28 -0.18 12.51 4.21
C ILE A 28 0.37 12.88 2.82
N LEU A 29 -0.12 13.97 2.23
CA LEU A 29 0.38 14.47 0.93
C LEU A 29 1.85 14.88 1.01
N ALA A 30 2.26 15.59 2.07
CA ALA A 30 3.65 15.95 2.32
C ALA A 30 4.55 14.72 2.54
N SER A 31 4.00 13.64 3.09
CA SER A 31 4.73 12.37 3.29
C SER A 31 4.89 11.54 2.04
N GLY A 32 4.29 11.95 0.93
CA GLY A 32 4.53 11.34 -0.36
C GLY A 32 3.36 10.56 -0.95
N ALA A 33 2.12 10.72 -0.48
CA ALA A 33 0.96 10.32 -1.26
C ALA A 33 0.74 11.29 -2.42
N ASP A 34 0.36 10.76 -3.58
CA ASP A 34 -0.04 11.58 -4.74
C ASP A 34 -1.55 11.79 -4.77
N VAL A 35 -2.29 10.84 -4.21
CA VAL A 35 -3.74 10.80 -4.17
C VAL A 35 -4.20 10.39 -2.79
N LEU A 36 -5.17 11.11 -2.25
CA LEU A 36 -5.85 10.79 -1.00
C LEU A 36 -7.21 10.15 -1.28
N GLU A 37 -7.40 8.93 -0.85
CA GLU A 37 -8.73 8.31 -0.81
C GLU A 37 -9.44 8.73 0.49
N ILE A 38 -10.65 9.23 0.33
CA ILE A 38 -11.48 9.73 1.43
C ILE A 38 -12.87 9.07 1.36
N CYS A 39 -13.46 8.76 2.52
CA CYS A 39 -14.86 8.34 2.59
C CYS A 39 -15.81 9.55 2.53
N GLU A 40 -17.08 9.28 2.26
CA GLU A 40 -18.11 10.33 2.16
C GLU A 40 -18.26 11.15 3.46
N GLU A 41 -18.16 10.49 4.62
CA GLU A 41 -18.23 11.16 5.92
C GLU A 41 -17.11 12.19 6.09
N ASN A 42 -15.87 11.75 5.92
CA ASN A 42 -14.70 12.62 6.05
C ASN A 42 -14.65 13.71 4.97
N TYR A 43 -15.18 13.43 3.76
CA TYR A 43 -15.33 14.43 2.71
C TYR A 43 -16.27 15.58 3.13
N ARG A 44 -17.40 15.28 3.79
CA ARG A 44 -18.33 16.31 4.28
C ARG A 44 -17.73 17.16 5.39
N ILE A 45 -16.78 16.62 6.14
CA ILE A 45 -16.05 17.32 7.22
C ILE A 45 -14.96 18.25 6.67
N LEU A 46 -14.20 17.76 5.65
CA LEU A 46 -13.22 18.59 4.97
C LEU A 46 -13.95 19.63 4.11
N SER A 47 -13.71 20.92 4.38
CA SER A 47 -14.30 21.99 3.59
C SER A 47 -14.03 21.82 2.09
N GLN A 48 -14.99 22.17 1.23
CA GLN A 48 -14.90 22.03 -0.22
C GLN A 48 -13.71 22.78 -0.86
N GLU A 49 -13.09 23.70 -0.15
CA GLU A 49 -11.92 24.47 -0.61
C GLU A 49 -10.65 23.61 -0.86
N LYS A 50 -10.59 22.40 -0.32
CA LYS A 50 -9.43 21.49 -0.47
C LYS A 50 -9.61 20.39 -1.52
N THR A 51 -10.69 20.34 -2.25
CA THR A 51 -10.93 19.31 -3.27
C THR A 51 -10.23 19.64 -4.59
N ASP A 52 -8.92 19.64 -4.57
CA ASP A 52 -8.12 19.62 -5.80
C ASP A 52 -8.10 18.19 -6.39
N GLY A 53 -7.57 18.06 -7.60
CA GLY A 53 -7.53 16.77 -8.32
C GLY A 53 -6.77 15.64 -7.63
N ARG A 54 -6.27 15.85 -6.39
CA ARG A 54 -5.57 14.85 -5.57
C ARG A 54 -6.50 13.99 -4.73
N PHE A 55 -7.80 14.28 -4.70
CA PHE A 55 -8.77 13.49 -3.94
C PHE A 55 -9.43 12.41 -4.80
N LEU A 56 -9.59 11.22 -4.22
CA LEU A 56 -10.35 10.09 -4.70
C LEU A 56 -11.45 9.80 -3.67
N LEU A 57 -12.72 9.83 -4.07
CA LEU A 57 -13.80 9.55 -3.15
C LEU A 57 -14.23 8.09 -3.21
N ARG A 58 -14.28 7.44 -2.05
CA ARG A 58 -14.92 6.13 -1.90
C ARG A 58 -16.42 6.32 -1.74
N LEU A 59 -17.16 5.88 -2.75
CA LEU A 59 -18.61 5.90 -2.71
C LEU A 59 -19.17 4.77 -1.86
N GLU A 60 -20.11 5.10 -1.02
CA GLU A 60 -20.93 4.13 -0.30
C GLU A 60 -21.99 3.52 -1.22
N ARG A 61 -22.54 2.37 -0.81
CA ARG A 61 -23.57 1.71 -1.63
C ARG A 61 -24.81 2.59 -1.76
N GLY A 62 -25.18 2.88 -2.99
CA GLY A 62 -26.33 3.74 -3.30
C GLY A 62 -26.01 5.22 -3.49
N SER A 63 -24.78 5.64 -3.20
CA SER A 63 -24.35 7.03 -3.45
C SER A 63 -24.05 7.28 -4.92
N SER A 64 -24.28 8.53 -5.36
CA SER A 64 -24.02 8.98 -6.73
C SER A 64 -22.83 9.93 -6.78
N PRO A 65 -21.93 9.81 -7.79
CA PRO A 65 -20.87 10.79 -8.03
C PRO A 65 -21.37 12.23 -8.14
N ALA A 66 -22.59 12.42 -8.68
CA ALA A 66 -23.20 13.75 -8.84
C ALA A 66 -23.44 14.49 -7.50
N SER A 67 -23.47 13.76 -6.38
CA SER A 67 -23.63 14.35 -5.04
C SER A 67 -22.35 14.98 -4.49
N PHE A 68 -21.21 14.86 -5.20
CA PHE A 68 -19.90 15.29 -4.73
C PHE A 68 -19.20 16.18 -5.76
N PRO A 69 -19.67 17.43 -5.93
CA PRO A 69 -19.08 18.37 -6.89
C PRO A 69 -17.61 18.65 -6.52
N GLY A 70 -16.75 18.74 -7.53
CA GLY A 70 -15.31 18.97 -7.35
C GLY A 70 -14.47 17.67 -7.30
N ILE A 71 -15.06 16.53 -7.00
CA ILE A 71 -14.36 15.24 -7.09
C ILE A 71 -14.41 14.70 -8.52
N LYS A 72 -13.23 14.33 -9.04
CA LYS A 72 -13.09 13.81 -10.42
C LYS A 72 -12.84 12.30 -10.48
N ARG A 73 -12.47 11.69 -9.36
CA ARG A 73 -12.09 10.27 -9.27
C ARG A 73 -12.85 9.59 -8.14
N PHE A 74 -13.38 8.42 -8.45
CA PHE A 74 -14.19 7.66 -7.51
C PHE A 74 -13.75 6.19 -7.46
N VAL A 75 -13.94 5.54 -6.31
CA VAL A 75 -13.86 4.10 -6.15
C VAL A 75 -15.16 3.58 -5.56
N SER A 76 -15.66 2.46 -6.08
CA SER A 76 -16.91 1.85 -5.61
C SER A 76 -16.80 0.33 -5.54
N THR A 77 -17.59 -0.28 -4.66
CA THR A 77 -17.75 -1.75 -4.59
C THR A 77 -18.80 -2.30 -5.57
N GLY A 78 -19.38 -1.47 -6.43
CA GLY A 78 -20.37 -1.86 -7.44
C GLY A 78 -20.22 -1.06 -8.72
N SER A 79 -20.81 -1.57 -9.83
CA SER A 79 -20.80 -0.86 -11.10
C SER A 79 -21.56 0.44 -10.99
N ALA A 80 -20.92 1.55 -11.33
CA ALA A 80 -21.57 2.84 -11.43
C ALA A 80 -21.79 3.22 -12.90
N ALA A 81 -22.94 3.83 -13.15
CA ALA A 81 -23.25 4.42 -14.44
C ALA A 81 -22.75 5.87 -14.49
N GLY A 82 -22.08 6.27 -15.57
CA GLY A 82 -21.73 7.67 -15.83
C GLY A 82 -20.36 7.89 -16.46
N ASN A 83 -20.10 9.11 -16.94
CA ASN A 83 -18.86 9.54 -17.60
C ASN A 83 -17.74 9.93 -16.61
N VAL A 84 -17.67 9.31 -15.45
CA VAL A 84 -16.72 9.65 -14.39
C VAL A 84 -15.63 8.60 -14.32
N VAL A 85 -14.38 9.00 -14.07
CA VAL A 85 -13.28 8.06 -13.85
C VAL A 85 -13.53 7.31 -12.56
N MET A 86 -13.90 6.05 -12.69
CA MET A 86 -14.24 5.19 -11.55
C MET A 86 -13.47 3.88 -11.61
N SER A 87 -12.84 3.54 -10.47
CA SER A 87 -12.28 2.21 -10.25
C SER A 87 -13.30 1.35 -9.51
N GLU A 88 -13.58 0.16 -10.04
CA GLU A 88 -14.38 -0.82 -9.33
C GLU A 88 -13.49 -1.64 -8.41
N GLU A 89 -13.89 -1.79 -7.14
CA GLU A 89 -13.15 -2.62 -6.20
C GLU A 89 -13.43 -4.09 -6.45
N TYR A 90 -12.38 -4.82 -6.84
CA TYR A 90 -12.40 -6.26 -7.03
C TYR A 90 -11.70 -6.93 -5.85
N ILE A 91 -12.46 -7.68 -5.05
CA ILE A 91 -11.94 -8.41 -3.90
C ILE A 91 -11.57 -9.82 -4.36
N VAL A 92 -10.29 -10.17 -4.28
CA VAL A 92 -9.83 -11.53 -4.56
C VAL A 92 -10.21 -12.44 -3.39
N LYS A 93 -11.30 -13.19 -3.57
CA LYS A 93 -11.80 -14.14 -2.56
C LYS A 93 -11.14 -15.51 -2.67
N ASN A 94 -10.71 -15.89 -3.87
CA ASN A 94 -10.05 -17.16 -4.14
C ASN A 94 -8.84 -16.93 -5.05
N LEU A 95 -7.67 -17.09 -4.47
CA LEU A 95 -6.39 -16.91 -5.17
C LEU A 95 -6.18 -17.98 -6.25
N ASP A 96 -6.59 -19.22 -6.02
CA ASP A 96 -6.41 -20.31 -6.96
C ASP A 96 -7.15 -20.06 -8.27
N LEU A 97 -8.35 -19.45 -8.22
CA LEU A 97 -9.08 -19.07 -9.43
C LEU A 97 -8.34 -18.00 -10.23
N LEU A 98 -7.68 -17.05 -9.55
CA LEU A 98 -6.84 -16.06 -10.20
C LEU A 98 -5.59 -16.69 -10.82
N LEU A 99 -4.90 -17.55 -10.08
CA LEU A 99 -3.66 -18.22 -10.52
C LEU A 99 -3.90 -19.21 -11.64
N SER A 100 -5.04 -19.91 -11.65
CA SER A 100 -5.42 -20.85 -12.72
C SER A 100 -5.81 -20.15 -14.03
N GLY A 101 -6.01 -18.83 -14.03
CA GLY A 101 -6.43 -18.06 -15.20
C GLY A 101 -7.89 -18.31 -15.62
N THR A 102 -8.71 -18.84 -14.73
CA THR A 102 -10.15 -19.07 -14.99
C THR A 102 -11.01 -17.82 -14.81
N VAL A 103 -10.47 -16.75 -14.21
CA VAL A 103 -11.15 -15.47 -14.09
C VAL A 103 -11.19 -14.78 -15.46
N PRO A 104 -12.36 -14.36 -15.95
CA PRO A 104 -12.46 -13.63 -17.21
C PRO A 104 -11.65 -12.33 -17.21
N ALA A 105 -11.11 -11.95 -18.37
CA ALA A 105 -10.35 -10.72 -18.51
C ALA A 105 -11.19 -9.47 -18.21
N VAL A 106 -10.64 -8.58 -17.40
CA VAL A 106 -11.27 -7.32 -16.98
C VAL A 106 -10.54 -6.15 -17.64
N LEU A 107 -11.25 -5.41 -18.50
CA LEU A 107 -10.67 -4.30 -19.30
C LEU A 107 -10.79 -2.92 -18.63
N ARG A 108 -11.64 -2.80 -17.62
CA ARG A 108 -11.89 -1.52 -16.92
C ARG A 108 -10.88 -1.28 -15.79
N PRO A 109 -10.73 -0.02 -15.32
CA PRO A 109 -9.94 0.27 -14.12
C PRO A 109 -10.48 -0.47 -12.91
N VAL A 110 -9.59 -1.08 -12.13
CA VAL A 110 -9.97 -1.81 -10.91
C VAL A 110 -9.11 -1.40 -9.72
N ARG A 111 -9.73 -1.39 -8.53
CA ARG A 111 -9.06 -1.49 -7.26
C ARG A 111 -8.97 -2.97 -6.90
N LEU A 112 -7.77 -3.53 -6.93
CA LEU A 112 -7.56 -4.95 -6.60
C LEU A 112 -7.24 -5.09 -5.11
N SER A 113 -8.22 -5.54 -4.34
CA SER A 113 -8.08 -5.86 -2.91
C SER A 113 -7.71 -7.32 -2.72
N LEU A 114 -6.60 -7.57 -2.02
CA LEU A 114 -6.04 -8.90 -1.83
C LEU A 114 -5.68 -9.12 -0.34
N SER A 115 -6.19 -10.19 0.26
CA SER A 115 -5.84 -10.55 1.64
C SER A 115 -4.46 -11.22 1.70
N THR A 116 -3.53 -10.62 2.44
CA THR A 116 -2.15 -11.12 2.57
C THR A 116 -2.02 -12.43 3.35
N PRO A 117 -2.83 -12.73 4.38
CA PRO A 117 -2.77 -14.00 5.10
C PRO A 117 -3.04 -15.24 4.23
N THR A 118 -3.68 -15.07 3.08
CA THR A 118 -4.01 -16.17 2.16
C THR A 118 -2.94 -16.38 1.07
N LEU A 119 -1.82 -15.62 1.13
CA LEU A 119 -0.77 -15.66 0.13
C LEU A 119 0.30 -16.69 0.47
N ASP A 120 0.30 -17.80 -0.23
CA ASP A 120 1.34 -18.83 -0.19
C ASP A 120 2.08 -18.99 -1.54
N CYS A 121 1.85 -18.07 -2.47
CA CYS A 121 2.53 -18.05 -3.77
C CYS A 121 3.59 -16.95 -3.87
N SER A 122 4.52 -17.11 -4.82
CA SER A 122 5.53 -16.07 -5.06
C SER A 122 4.91 -14.80 -5.67
N PRO A 123 5.43 -13.58 -5.33
CA PRO A 123 4.97 -12.33 -5.93
C PRO A 123 5.00 -12.34 -7.46
N ALA A 124 5.99 -12.97 -8.08
CA ALA A 124 6.11 -13.05 -9.54
C ALA A 124 4.94 -13.81 -10.18
N LEU A 125 4.53 -14.94 -9.60
CA LEU A 125 3.36 -15.71 -10.06
C LEU A 125 2.07 -14.91 -9.88
N LEU A 126 1.90 -14.30 -8.71
CA LEU A 126 0.75 -13.45 -8.40
C LEU A 126 0.61 -12.32 -9.43
N PHE A 127 1.68 -11.55 -9.65
CA PHE A 127 1.63 -10.40 -10.56
C PHE A 127 1.44 -10.80 -12.02
N SER A 128 1.99 -11.94 -12.43
CA SER A 128 1.72 -12.51 -13.75
C SER A 128 0.24 -12.84 -13.94
N ALA A 129 -0.39 -13.47 -12.95
CA ALA A 129 -1.81 -13.78 -12.98
C ALA A 129 -2.69 -12.51 -12.98
N ILE A 130 -2.36 -11.55 -12.12
CA ILE A 130 -3.06 -10.25 -12.06
C ILE A 130 -3.04 -9.57 -13.44
N ARG A 131 -1.88 -9.48 -14.09
CA ARG A 131 -1.76 -8.79 -15.39
C ARG A 131 -2.43 -9.52 -16.54
N LYS A 132 -2.54 -10.84 -16.48
CA LYS A 132 -3.30 -11.61 -17.47
C LYS A 132 -4.81 -11.40 -17.32
N THR A 133 -5.28 -11.18 -16.10
CA THR A 133 -6.70 -11.04 -15.79
C THR A 133 -7.18 -9.59 -15.90
N PHE A 134 -6.41 -8.63 -15.37
CA PHE A 134 -6.78 -7.23 -15.31
C PHE A 134 -5.95 -6.42 -16.31
N LEU A 135 -6.56 -6.08 -17.43
CA LEU A 135 -5.88 -5.40 -18.55
C LEU A 135 -5.98 -3.87 -18.48
N GLY A 136 -6.82 -3.35 -17.58
CA GLY A 136 -6.97 -1.90 -17.33
C GLY A 136 -5.97 -1.38 -16.29
N HIS A 137 -6.23 -0.16 -15.81
CA HIS A 137 -5.50 0.38 -14.67
C HIS A 137 -5.78 -0.40 -13.40
N ILE A 138 -4.71 -0.75 -12.67
CA ILE A 138 -4.81 -1.52 -11.43
C ILE A 138 -4.32 -0.66 -10.27
N GLU A 139 -5.23 -0.36 -9.34
CA GLU A 139 -4.91 0.16 -8.02
C GLU A 139 -4.69 -1.04 -7.09
N PHE A 140 -3.44 -1.32 -6.74
CA PHE A 140 -3.08 -2.54 -6.01
C PHE A 140 -3.15 -2.31 -4.49
N ALA A 141 -4.10 -2.96 -3.82
CA ALA A 141 -4.46 -2.77 -2.43
C ALA A 141 -4.36 -4.07 -1.59
N PRO A 142 -3.17 -4.63 -1.38
CA PRO A 142 -3.00 -5.77 -0.47
C PRO A 142 -3.26 -5.33 0.97
N HIS A 143 -3.87 -6.21 1.79
CA HIS A 143 -4.24 -5.91 3.17
C HIS A 143 -4.23 -7.17 4.06
N GLY A 144 -4.28 -6.95 5.39
CA GLY A 144 -4.32 -7.99 6.41
C GLY A 144 -3.07 -7.98 7.28
N ASP A 145 -1.88 -8.16 6.72
CA ASP A 145 -0.60 -7.93 7.38
C ASP A 145 0.11 -6.77 6.69
N SER A 146 0.25 -5.65 7.37
CA SER A 146 0.78 -4.41 6.79
C SER A 146 2.25 -4.52 6.37
N GLY A 147 3.06 -5.33 7.05
CA GLY A 147 4.44 -5.58 6.68
C GLY A 147 4.55 -6.37 5.37
N VAL A 148 3.70 -7.38 5.20
CA VAL A 148 3.57 -8.16 3.96
C VAL A 148 2.98 -7.30 2.85
N ALA A 149 1.92 -6.53 3.13
CA ALA A 149 1.30 -5.63 2.18
C ALA A 149 2.30 -4.58 1.64
N THR A 150 3.17 -4.03 2.51
CA THR A 150 4.23 -3.09 2.12
C THR A 150 5.23 -3.74 1.16
N SER A 151 5.67 -4.96 1.46
CA SER A 151 6.57 -5.71 0.57
C SER A 151 5.94 -6.02 -0.78
N LEU A 152 4.67 -6.41 -0.80
CA LEU A 152 3.95 -6.67 -2.05
C LEU A 152 3.78 -5.40 -2.88
N CYS A 153 3.47 -4.25 -2.27
CA CYS A 153 3.41 -2.97 -2.97
C CYS A 153 4.78 -2.56 -3.53
N ALA A 154 5.86 -2.83 -2.79
CA ALA A 154 7.23 -2.58 -3.24
C ALA A 154 7.61 -3.48 -4.43
N GLU A 155 7.31 -4.80 -4.36
CA GLU A 155 7.50 -5.74 -5.48
C GLU A 155 6.64 -5.36 -6.69
N TRP A 156 5.37 -4.98 -6.47
CA TRP A 156 4.49 -4.50 -7.53
C TRP A 156 5.11 -3.32 -8.27
N ALA A 157 5.65 -2.36 -7.52
CA ALA A 157 6.31 -1.18 -8.10
C ALA A 157 7.60 -1.53 -8.87
N LEU A 158 8.35 -2.57 -8.47
CA LEU A 158 9.52 -3.06 -9.21
C LEU A 158 9.15 -3.68 -10.56
N THR A 159 7.96 -4.25 -10.66
CA THR A 159 7.47 -4.94 -11.86
C THR A 159 6.58 -4.07 -12.76
N ASP A 160 6.80 -2.74 -12.76
CA ASP A 160 6.04 -1.73 -13.52
C ASP A 160 4.58 -1.54 -13.07
N GLY A 161 4.23 -2.01 -11.88
CA GLY A 161 3.00 -1.65 -11.19
C GLY A 161 3.05 -0.20 -10.75
N ASN A 162 2.03 0.60 -11.08
CA ASN A 162 2.12 2.05 -10.99
C ASN A 162 1.19 2.72 -9.98
N MET A 163 0.29 1.98 -9.33
CA MET A 163 -0.68 2.54 -8.38
C MET A 163 -0.81 1.68 -7.10
N PRO A 164 0.23 1.61 -6.25
CA PRO A 164 0.11 0.96 -4.95
C PRO A 164 -0.78 1.78 -4.01
N VAL A 165 -1.57 1.08 -3.20
CA VAL A 165 -2.47 1.66 -2.20
C VAL A 165 -1.89 1.46 -0.81
N THR A 166 -1.80 2.55 -0.05
CA THR A 166 -1.17 2.60 1.28
C THR A 166 -2.12 3.16 2.33
N THR A 167 -1.70 3.11 3.58
CA THR A 167 -2.22 3.89 4.70
C THR A 167 -1.07 4.41 5.56
N VAL A 168 -1.34 5.43 6.37
CA VAL A 168 -0.39 5.87 7.39
C VAL A 168 -0.06 4.69 8.29
N SER A 169 1.21 4.34 8.39
CA SER A 169 1.73 3.26 9.24
C SER A 169 1.07 1.89 9.08
N GLY A 170 0.39 1.64 7.97
CA GLY A 170 -0.27 0.35 7.73
C GLY A 170 -1.60 0.15 8.43
N VAL A 171 -2.30 1.22 8.79
CA VAL A 171 -3.66 1.15 9.37
C VAL A 171 -4.56 0.24 8.54
N GLY A 172 -5.38 -0.57 9.21
CA GLY A 172 -6.25 -1.54 8.56
C GLY A 172 -5.52 -2.68 7.84
N GLY A 173 -4.23 -2.90 8.17
CA GLY A 173 -3.41 -3.95 7.56
C GLY A 173 -2.90 -3.66 6.15
N TYR A 174 -3.06 -2.42 5.64
CA TYR A 174 -2.56 -1.99 4.32
C TYR A 174 -1.05 -1.71 4.34
N ALA A 175 -0.47 -1.45 3.16
CA ALA A 175 0.93 -1.07 3.04
C ALA A 175 1.23 0.25 3.77
N SER A 176 2.39 0.33 4.43
CA SER A 176 2.86 1.55 5.10
C SER A 176 3.27 2.60 4.07
N LEU A 177 2.65 3.79 4.10
CA LEU A 177 2.99 4.92 3.25
C LEU A 177 4.46 5.32 3.42
N SER A 178 4.92 5.49 4.66
CA SER A 178 6.29 5.93 4.95
C SER A 178 7.34 4.96 4.43
N ASP A 179 7.19 3.66 4.71
CA ASP A 179 8.17 2.66 4.28
C ASP A 179 8.17 2.48 2.76
N LEU A 180 6.99 2.48 2.14
CA LEU A 180 6.91 2.36 0.68
C LEU A 180 7.52 3.58 -0.02
N THR A 181 7.25 4.80 0.44
CA THR A 181 7.80 6.01 -0.19
C THR A 181 9.31 6.11 -0.03
N VAL A 182 9.87 5.73 1.12
CA VAL A 182 11.33 5.65 1.32
C VAL A 182 11.93 4.58 0.40
N PHE A 183 11.32 3.40 0.29
CA PHE A 183 11.76 2.36 -0.64
C PHE A 183 11.77 2.86 -2.09
N LEU A 184 10.66 3.45 -2.57
CA LEU A 184 10.55 3.94 -3.94
C LEU A 184 11.61 5.00 -4.30
N ARG A 185 12.04 5.81 -3.33
CA ARG A 185 13.14 6.74 -3.50
C ARG A 185 14.48 6.03 -3.60
N SER A 186 14.73 5.05 -2.75
CA SER A 186 15.99 4.29 -2.75
C SER A 186 16.27 3.62 -4.10
N ILE A 187 15.22 3.22 -4.82
CA ILE A 187 15.31 2.63 -6.16
C ILE A 187 15.10 3.65 -7.30
N ARG A 188 15.09 4.95 -7.01
CA ARG A 188 14.90 6.06 -7.96
C ARG A 188 13.62 6.00 -8.81
N ARG A 189 12.59 5.31 -8.35
CA ARG A 189 11.26 5.27 -8.98
C ARG A 189 10.39 6.46 -8.58
N ARG A 190 10.87 7.28 -7.65
CA ARG A 190 10.23 8.50 -7.19
C ARG A 190 11.26 9.62 -7.01
N ARG A 191 10.87 10.88 -7.32
CA ARG A 191 11.73 12.04 -7.06
C ARG A 191 11.87 12.25 -5.54
N PRO A 192 13.03 12.72 -5.06
CA PRO A 192 13.16 13.22 -3.69
C PRO A 192 12.10 14.32 -3.48
N ALA A 193 11.32 14.26 -2.41
CA ALA A 193 10.56 15.43 -1.98
C ALA A 193 11.54 16.40 -1.30
N GLU A 194 11.36 17.69 -1.51
CA GLU A 194 12.20 18.70 -0.87
C GLU A 194 12.09 18.64 0.65
N GLU A 195 10.91 18.28 1.16
CA GLU A 195 10.67 18.02 2.59
C GLU A 195 9.69 16.87 2.73
N GLN A 196 10.14 15.74 3.29
CA GLN A 196 9.24 14.68 3.71
C GLN A 196 9.03 14.76 5.21
N LEU A 197 7.76 14.76 5.62
CA LEU A 197 7.44 14.65 7.04
C LEU A 197 8.02 13.33 7.61
N PRO A 198 8.71 13.40 8.76
CA PRO A 198 9.15 12.21 9.47
C PRO A 198 7.97 11.28 9.80
N ALA A 199 8.18 9.97 9.73
CA ALA A 199 7.14 8.99 10.03
C ALA A 199 6.52 9.18 11.43
N GLN A 200 7.32 9.62 12.41
CA GLN A 200 6.84 9.92 13.76
C GLN A 200 5.89 11.12 13.80
N GLU A 201 6.16 12.16 13.03
CA GLU A 201 5.29 13.33 12.94
C GLU A 201 3.97 12.97 12.25
N LEU A 202 4.03 12.16 11.17
CA LEU A 202 2.83 11.66 10.52
C LEU A 202 1.96 10.82 11.47
N LEU A 203 2.58 9.98 12.31
CA LEU A 203 1.88 9.21 13.35
C LEU A 203 1.26 10.14 14.41
N ALA A 204 1.96 11.19 14.83
CA ALA A 204 1.41 12.17 15.77
C ALA A 204 0.16 12.86 15.21
N ARG A 205 0.18 13.26 13.93
CA ARG A 205 -1.00 13.81 13.24
C ARG A 205 -2.15 12.82 13.14
N LEU A 206 -1.83 11.54 12.90
CA LEU A 206 -2.84 10.48 12.88
C LEU A 206 -3.50 10.33 14.25
N SER A 207 -2.71 10.23 15.32
CA SER A 207 -3.22 10.12 16.70
C SER A 207 -4.00 11.35 17.15
N GLU A 208 -3.64 12.55 16.68
CA GLU A 208 -4.41 13.77 16.91
C GLU A 208 -5.79 13.72 16.24
N ALA A 209 -5.83 13.26 14.97
CA ALA A 209 -7.07 13.19 14.20
C ALA A 209 -7.97 12.02 14.61
N PHE A 210 -7.38 10.91 15.01
CA PHE A 210 -8.09 9.67 15.37
C PHE A 210 -7.53 9.08 16.69
N PRO A 211 -7.79 9.69 17.83
CA PRO A 211 -7.20 9.31 19.12
C PRO A 211 -7.66 7.93 19.62
N GLN A 212 -8.76 7.39 19.08
CA GLN A 212 -9.26 6.06 19.37
C GLN A 212 -8.44 4.95 18.69
N GLU A 213 -7.62 5.28 17.69
CA GLU A 213 -6.84 4.33 16.93
C GLU A 213 -5.49 4.06 17.59
N ASN A 214 -5.25 2.82 17.99
CA ASN A 214 -3.94 2.39 18.46
C ASN A 214 -3.11 1.90 17.28
N VAL A 215 -2.32 2.80 16.69
CA VAL A 215 -1.54 2.51 15.49
C VAL A 215 -0.09 2.24 15.86
N ALA A 216 0.33 0.98 15.78
CA ALA A 216 1.74 0.62 15.84
C ALA A 216 2.39 0.82 14.47
N ARG A 217 3.69 1.14 14.47
CA ARG A 217 4.47 1.18 13.23
C ARG A 217 4.57 -0.22 12.64
N ALA A 218 4.08 -0.37 11.42
CA ALA A 218 4.26 -1.60 10.67
C ALA A 218 5.65 -1.63 10.03
N GLU A 219 6.34 -2.76 10.17
CA GLU A 219 7.63 -2.98 9.54
C GLU A 219 7.49 -3.82 8.27
N MET A 220 8.19 -3.42 7.20
CA MET A 220 8.26 -4.21 5.96
C MET A 220 8.84 -5.60 6.26
N LYS A 221 8.13 -6.64 5.86
CA LYS A 221 8.56 -8.03 5.97
C LYS A 221 9.19 -8.51 4.67
N VAL A 222 10.09 -9.46 4.74
CA VAL A 222 10.72 -10.07 3.56
C VAL A 222 10.41 -11.55 3.47
N SER A 223 10.36 -12.08 2.25
CA SER A 223 10.16 -13.52 1.99
C SER A 223 11.35 -14.10 1.23
N PRO A 224 11.48 -15.45 1.17
CA PRO A 224 12.48 -16.10 0.33
C PRO A 224 12.42 -15.71 -1.14
N SER A 225 11.24 -15.32 -1.63
CA SER A 225 10.99 -14.87 -3.01
C SER A 225 11.10 -13.37 -3.21
N SER A 226 11.34 -12.59 -2.15
CA SER A 226 11.54 -11.14 -2.26
C SER A 226 12.73 -10.79 -3.15
N SER A 227 12.59 -9.69 -3.91
CA SER A 227 13.68 -9.17 -4.74
C SER A 227 14.87 -8.75 -3.89
N ILE A 228 16.04 -8.74 -4.51
CA ILE A 228 17.28 -8.28 -3.85
C ILE A 228 17.18 -6.80 -3.40
N HIS A 229 16.37 -5.99 -4.09
CA HIS A 229 16.15 -4.59 -3.74
C HIS A 229 15.39 -4.44 -2.42
N ILE A 230 14.36 -5.25 -2.18
CA ILE A 230 13.60 -5.24 -0.92
C ILE A 230 14.46 -5.78 0.22
N LEU A 231 15.19 -6.87 -0.01
CA LEU A 231 16.07 -7.42 0.99
C LEU A 231 17.17 -6.42 1.40
N LYS A 232 17.82 -5.79 0.41
CA LYS A 232 18.80 -4.74 0.64
C LYS A 232 18.23 -3.59 1.47
N PHE A 233 17.09 -3.06 1.05
CA PHE A 233 16.42 -1.96 1.74
C PHE A 233 16.11 -2.32 3.20
N ARG A 234 15.60 -3.53 3.45
CA ARG A 234 15.28 -3.97 4.81
C ARG A 234 16.52 -4.13 5.67
N LEU A 235 17.60 -4.65 5.13
CA LEU A 235 18.89 -4.76 5.84
C LEU A 235 19.48 -3.39 6.19
N GLU A 236 19.37 -2.41 5.28
CA GLU A 236 19.76 -1.03 5.55
C GLU A 236 18.96 -0.43 6.71
N GLN A 237 17.63 -0.64 6.74
CA GLN A 237 16.79 -0.21 7.86
C GLN A 237 17.18 -0.85 9.20
N LEU A 238 17.65 -2.09 9.18
CA LEU A 238 18.11 -2.82 10.38
C LEU A 238 19.56 -2.50 10.76
N GLY A 239 20.25 -1.62 10.04
CA GLY A 239 21.62 -1.20 10.32
C GLY A 239 22.70 -2.17 9.83
N PHE A 240 22.35 -3.17 9.04
CA PHE A 240 23.37 -4.05 8.43
C PHE A 240 24.08 -3.35 7.27
N GLY A 241 25.41 -3.41 7.27
CA GLY A 241 26.22 -2.86 6.18
C GLY A 241 25.95 -3.55 4.83
N ASN A 242 26.02 -2.80 3.75
CA ASN A 242 25.65 -3.20 2.38
C ASN A 242 26.79 -3.88 1.60
N SER A 243 27.48 -4.85 2.16
CA SER A 243 28.41 -5.67 1.36
C SER A 243 27.61 -6.54 0.36
N PRO A 244 27.86 -6.44 -0.96
CA PRO A 244 27.17 -7.28 -1.95
C PRO A 244 27.34 -8.79 -1.67
N ALA A 245 28.49 -9.20 -1.12
CA ALA A 245 28.74 -10.58 -0.74
C ALA A 245 27.85 -11.03 0.43
N LYS A 246 27.73 -10.22 1.48
CA LYS A 246 26.82 -10.50 2.63
C LYS A 246 25.37 -10.56 2.18
N LEU A 247 24.93 -9.65 1.32
CA LEU A 247 23.59 -9.66 0.76
C LEU A 247 23.26 -10.94 -0.02
N LYS A 248 24.20 -11.38 -0.87
CA LYS A 248 24.05 -12.63 -1.64
C LYS A 248 23.96 -13.84 -0.72
N THR A 249 24.84 -13.91 0.29
CA THR A 249 24.86 -15.00 1.26
C THR A 249 23.58 -15.03 2.09
N LEU A 250 23.12 -13.88 2.59
CA LEU A 250 21.90 -13.77 3.38
C LEU A 250 20.66 -14.13 2.56
N SER A 251 20.57 -13.65 1.32
CA SER A 251 19.51 -14.03 0.38
C SER A 251 19.47 -15.54 0.14
N SER A 252 20.63 -16.16 -0.05
CA SER A 252 20.73 -17.62 -0.25
C SER A 252 20.30 -18.39 1.00
N LYS A 253 20.68 -17.95 2.19
CA LYS A 253 20.27 -18.58 3.47
C LYS A 253 18.79 -18.41 3.74
N ILE A 254 18.22 -17.22 3.50
CA ILE A 254 16.77 -16.98 3.59
C ILE A 254 16.02 -17.92 2.65
N ARG A 255 16.49 -18.08 1.41
CA ARG A 255 15.89 -19.00 0.44
C ARG A 255 16.00 -20.47 0.81
N ALA A 256 17.13 -20.89 1.39
CA ALA A 256 17.40 -22.28 1.72
C ALA A 256 16.81 -22.72 3.07
N GLY A 257 16.77 -21.83 4.05
CA GLY A 257 16.47 -22.14 5.45
C GLY A 257 15.01 -21.99 5.86
N HIS A 258 14.16 -21.51 4.97
CA HIS A 258 12.80 -21.14 5.36
C HIS A 258 11.84 -22.33 5.36
N ARG A 259 11.62 -22.91 6.54
CA ARG A 259 10.63 -23.98 6.82
C ARG A 259 9.48 -23.49 7.73
N SER A 260 9.33 -22.17 7.93
CA SER A 260 8.26 -21.61 8.76
C SER A 260 6.92 -21.66 8.04
N PRO A 261 5.79 -21.81 8.78
CA PRO A 261 4.45 -21.69 8.19
C PRO A 261 4.16 -20.30 7.61
N SER A 262 4.88 -19.25 8.02
CA SER A 262 4.83 -17.94 7.38
C SER A 262 5.95 -17.79 6.36
N PRO A 263 5.68 -17.51 5.07
CA PRO A 263 6.73 -17.27 4.08
C PRO A 263 7.43 -15.91 4.29
N TYR A 264 6.99 -15.09 5.23
CA TYR A 264 7.52 -13.75 5.46
C TYR A 264 8.25 -13.64 6.80
N LEU A 265 9.46 -13.05 6.75
CA LEU A 265 10.34 -12.83 7.90
C LEU A 265 10.22 -11.38 8.36
N ASP A 266 10.12 -11.19 9.68
CA ASP A 266 10.28 -9.90 10.34
C ASP A 266 11.74 -9.57 10.62
N GLY A 267 11.99 -8.44 11.30
CA GLY A 267 13.34 -7.98 11.63
C GLY A 267 14.08 -8.96 12.53
N GLU A 268 13.43 -9.58 13.52
CA GLU A 268 14.07 -10.52 14.45
C GLU A 268 14.52 -11.80 13.75
N ALA A 269 13.69 -12.35 12.88
CA ALA A 269 14.02 -13.52 12.10
C ALA A 269 15.20 -13.24 11.13
N ILE A 270 15.25 -12.05 10.52
CA ILE A 270 16.38 -11.63 9.69
C ILE A 270 17.67 -11.52 10.51
N TYR A 271 17.62 -10.96 11.72
CA TYR A 271 18.76 -10.91 12.65
C TYR A 271 19.25 -12.28 13.01
N ALA A 272 18.35 -13.23 13.33
CA ALA A 272 18.71 -14.60 13.64
C ALA A 272 19.48 -15.29 12.50
N VAL A 273 19.03 -15.07 11.25
CA VAL A 273 19.72 -15.61 10.06
C VAL A 273 21.05 -14.90 9.82
N SER A 274 21.15 -13.58 10.05
CA SER A 274 22.38 -12.82 9.80
C SER A 274 23.52 -13.21 10.76
N ARG A 275 23.21 -13.46 12.05
CA ARG A 275 24.21 -13.91 13.05
C ARG A 275 24.84 -15.26 12.73
N GLN A 276 24.24 -16.04 11.85
CA GLN A 276 24.79 -17.31 11.37
C GLN A 276 25.80 -17.12 10.21
N ILE A 277 26.05 -15.89 9.80
CA ILE A 277 26.91 -15.55 8.65
C ILE A 277 28.24 -14.94 9.10
N ASP A 278 28.26 -14.33 10.30
CA ASP A 278 29.46 -13.79 10.92
C ASP A 278 30.20 -14.93 11.65
#